data_36d5bc5d1575a88fd2042ae140ca2b82
#
_entry.id   36d5bc5d1575a88fd2042ae140ca2b82
#
_cell.length_a   1.000
_cell.length_b   1.000
_cell.length_c   1.000
_cell.angle_alpha   90.00
_cell.angle_beta   90.00
_cell.angle_gamma   90.00
#
_symmetry.space_group_name_H-M   'P 1'
#
loop_
_entity.id
_entity.type
_entity.pdbx_description
1 polymer ?
#
loop_
_entity_poly.entity_id
_entity_poly.type
_entity_poly.pdbx_seq_one_letter_code
_entity_poly.pdbx_strand_id
1 'polypeptide(L)'
;AVLRFGRWHRTVVDTGLGWHIPAPFEKIMIKKITEVNRINIGFTSFIQSDAGGQAFMLTGDENILDVNMTIFWFINDLKKYLFRAADPELTVQIAAESAVREVIAQTPMELALTKGKSEIVEKVRKLLQRIVDEYQIGIQILKVDLQKVDAPGPVIDAFRDVQSARADQ
;
A
#
# COMPACT_ATOMS: atom_id res chain seq x y z
N ALA A 1 7.62 -14.34 -18.50
CA ALA A 1 8.58 -15.33 -18.02
C ALA A 1 8.32 -16.69 -18.67
N VAL A 2 9.39 -17.41 -19.01
CA VAL A 2 9.35 -18.77 -19.58
C VAL A 2 9.78 -19.74 -18.48
N LEU A 3 8.94 -20.72 -18.20
CA LEU A 3 9.24 -21.82 -17.29
C LEU A 3 9.53 -23.08 -18.11
N ARG A 4 10.57 -23.84 -17.73
CA ARG A 4 10.88 -25.15 -18.29
C ARG A 4 10.75 -26.21 -17.20
N PHE A 5 9.91 -27.22 -17.41
CA PHE A 5 9.56 -28.26 -16.41
C PHE A 5 9.14 -27.67 -15.04
N GLY A 6 8.38 -26.56 -15.08
CA GLY A 6 7.92 -25.89 -13.85
C GLY A 6 8.95 -24.98 -13.16
N ARG A 7 10.19 -24.91 -13.66
CA ARG A 7 11.24 -24.05 -13.11
C ARG A 7 11.41 -22.83 -13.99
N TRP A 8 11.68 -21.67 -13.36
CA TRP A 8 12.06 -20.48 -14.12
C TRP A 8 13.31 -20.73 -14.98
N HIS A 9 13.21 -20.39 -16.26
CA HIS A 9 14.30 -20.53 -17.22
C HIS A 9 14.83 -19.17 -17.68
N ARG A 10 13.95 -18.30 -18.18
CA ARG A 10 14.33 -16.95 -18.66
C ARG A 10 13.16 -15.98 -18.55
N THR A 11 13.48 -14.69 -18.40
CA THR A 11 12.52 -13.58 -18.57
C THR A 11 12.81 -12.91 -19.91
N VAL A 12 11.80 -12.77 -20.75
CA VAL A 12 11.86 -12.01 -22.01
C VAL A 12 11.09 -10.73 -21.74
N VAL A 13 11.77 -9.60 -21.87
CA VAL A 13 11.21 -8.26 -21.67
C VAL A 13 11.00 -7.56 -23.03
N ASP A 14 11.77 -7.98 -24.04
CA ASP A 14 11.73 -7.38 -25.36
C ASP A 14 10.41 -7.68 -26.08
N THR A 15 9.90 -6.66 -26.77
CA THR A 15 8.73 -6.79 -27.65
C THR A 15 9.15 -7.42 -28.96
N GLY A 16 8.52 -8.52 -29.35
CA GLY A 16 8.80 -9.19 -30.61
C GLY A 16 8.36 -10.65 -30.65
N LEU A 17 8.64 -11.33 -31.76
CA LEU A 17 8.41 -12.75 -31.92
C LEU A 17 9.46 -13.55 -31.14
N GLY A 18 9.01 -14.32 -30.16
CA GLY A 18 9.86 -15.22 -29.37
C GLY A 18 9.56 -16.68 -29.66
N TRP A 19 10.61 -17.49 -29.80
CA TRP A 19 10.46 -18.93 -29.89
C TRP A 19 10.46 -19.58 -28.51
N HIS A 20 9.55 -20.50 -28.30
CA HIS A 20 9.52 -21.37 -27.12
C HIS A 20 9.13 -22.80 -27.51
N ILE A 21 9.52 -23.76 -26.71
CA ILE A 21 9.15 -25.17 -26.90
C ILE A 21 7.70 -25.34 -26.44
N PRO A 22 6.81 -26.01 -27.22
CA PRO A 22 5.43 -26.20 -26.79
C PRO A 22 5.29 -27.06 -25.53
N ALA A 23 4.13 -26.94 -24.88
CA ALA A 23 3.78 -27.81 -23.75
C ALA A 23 3.94 -29.30 -24.13
N PRO A 24 4.41 -30.16 -23.20
CA PRO A 24 4.54 -29.94 -21.74
C PRO A 24 5.90 -29.39 -21.29
N PHE A 25 6.84 -29.13 -22.20
CA PHE A 25 8.22 -28.77 -21.87
C PHE A 25 8.36 -27.34 -21.34
N GLU A 26 7.73 -26.38 -22.00
CA GLU A 26 7.77 -24.98 -21.55
C GLU A 26 6.35 -24.41 -21.32
N LYS A 27 6.23 -23.57 -20.29
CA LYS A 27 5.02 -22.80 -19.97
C LYS A 27 5.37 -21.32 -19.94
N ILE A 28 4.55 -20.50 -20.58
CA ILE A 28 4.73 -19.04 -20.60
C ILE A 28 3.79 -18.41 -19.58
N MET A 29 4.32 -17.50 -18.76
CA MET A 29 3.56 -16.61 -17.92
C MET A 29 3.78 -15.17 -18.40
N ILE A 30 2.68 -14.54 -18.82
CA ILE A 30 2.70 -13.16 -19.31
C ILE A 30 2.11 -12.26 -18.20
N LYS A 31 2.86 -11.23 -17.80
CA LYS A 31 2.39 -10.15 -16.93
C LYS A 31 2.89 -8.82 -17.49
N LYS A 32 2.07 -7.80 -17.44
CA LYS A 32 2.44 -6.45 -17.84
C LYS A 32 3.26 -5.81 -16.71
N ILE A 33 4.53 -5.53 -16.97
CA ILE A 33 5.45 -4.93 -15.98
C ILE A 33 5.41 -3.40 -16.00
N THR A 34 4.98 -2.81 -17.12
CA THR A 34 4.90 -1.35 -17.29
C THR A 34 3.62 -0.75 -16.71
N GLU A 35 2.67 -1.58 -16.29
CA GLU A 35 1.40 -1.15 -15.74
C GLU A 35 1.58 -0.70 -14.29
N VAL A 36 1.06 0.50 -13.98
CA VAL A 36 1.02 1.01 -12.62
C VAL A 36 -0.23 0.46 -11.95
N ASN A 37 -0.02 -0.36 -10.94
CA ASN A 37 -1.09 -0.90 -10.11
C ASN A 37 -1.40 0.07 -8.97
N ARG A 38 -2.63 0.03 -8.46
CA ARG A 38 -3.06 0.83 -7.33
C ARG A 38 -3.71 -0.03 -6.26
N ILE A 39 -3.43 0.30 -5.00
CA ILE A 39 -4.07 -0.27 -3.83
C ILE A 39 -4.69 0.88 -3.05
N ASN A 40 -5.94 0.72 -2.65
CA ASN A 40 -6.64 1.67 -1.80
C ASN A 40 -6.66 1.12 -0.38
N ILE A 41 -6.19 1.91 0.56
CA ILE A 41 -6.19 1.62 2.00
C ILE A 41 -7.23 2.53 2.65
N GLY A 42 -8.05 1.97 3.52
CA GLY A 42 -9.10 2.74 4.19
C GLY A 42 -10.49 2.65 3.53
N PHE A 43 -10.57 2.18 2.30
CA PHE A 43 -11.83 1.87 1.65
C PHE A 43 -12.11 0.38 1.84
N THR A 44 -13.04 0.03 2.72
CA THR A 44 -13.61 -1.32 2.89
C THR A 44 -12.68 -2.46 2.45
N SER A 45 -11.75 -2.84 3.28
CA SER A 45 -10.88 -3.98 3.00
C SER A 45 -11.29 -5.19 3.83
N PHE A 46 -11.77 -6.23 3.17
CA PHE A 46 -11.78 -7.65 3.53
C PHE A 46 -12.50 -8.16 4.79
N ILE A 47 -12.98 -7.32 5.69
CA ILE A 47 -13.93 -7.77 6.71
C ILE A 47 -15.25 -7.08 6.39
N GLN A 48 -16.16 -7.84 5.86
CA GLN A 48 -17.56 -7.53 5.70
C GLN A 48 -18.16 -7.36 7.11
N SER A 49 -17.85 -6.24 7.75
CA SER A 49 -18.56 -5.77 8.93
C SER A 49 -19.53 -4.69 8.45
N ASP A 50 -20.80 -4.83 8.81
CA ASP A 50 -21.92 -3.95 8.49
C ASP A 50 -21.77 -2.46 8.92
N ALA A 51 -20.59 -2.05 9.35
CA ALA A 51 -20.25 -0.69 9.73
C ALA A 51 -19.45 -0.02 8.61
N GLY A 52 -20.16 0.41 7.57
CA GLY A 52 -19.77 1.42 6.58
C GLY A 52 -18.28 1.72 6.36
N GLY A 53 -17.47 0.71 5.99
CA GLY A 53 -16.20 0.90 5.27
C GLY A 53 -15.18 1.94 5.76
N GLN A 54 -15.20 2.35 7.02
CA GLN A 54 -14.29 3.35 7.59
C GLN A 54 -13.08 2.66 8.23
N ALA A 55 -11.88 3.00 7.76
CA ALA A 55 -10.65 2.50 8.36
C ALA A 55 -10.20 3.42 9.49
N PHE A 56 -10.74 3.20 10.65
CA PHE A 56 -10.29 3.89 11.85
C PHE A 56 -8.89 3.42 12.27
N MET A 57 -8.01 4.37 12.50
CA MET A 57 -6.66 4.14 12.99
C MET A 57 -6.43 4.95 14.25
N LEU A 58 -5.69 4.38 15.20
CA LEU A 58 -5.31 5.05 16.44
C LEU A 58 -3.99 5.80 16.24
N THR A 59 -3.97 7.06 16.65
CA THR A 59 -2.74 7.90 16.63
C THR A 59 -1.91 7.69 17.89
N GLY A 60 -0.69 8.25 17.90
CA GLY A 60 0.21 8.16 19.05
C GLY A 60 -0.26 8.87 20.32
N ASP A 61 -1.20 9.80 20.18
CA ASP A 61 -1.87 10.53 21.25
C ASP A 61 -3.27 9.99 21.58
N GLU A 62 -3.52 8.71 21.27
CA GLU A 62 -4.72 7.95 21.59
C GLU A 62 -6.02 8.47 20.96
N ASN A 63 -5.91 9.24 19.88
CA ASN A 63 -7.05 9.70 19.11
C ASN A 63 -7.36 8.77 17.95
N ILE A 64 -8.62 8.77 17.48
CA ILE A 64 -9.06 7.98 16.34
C ILE A 64 -9.10 8.88 15.10
N LEU A 65 -8.48 8.42 14.01
CA LEU A 65 -8.53 9.05 12.69
C LEU A 65 -9.13 8.11 11.64
N ASP A 66 -9.90 8.69 10.73
CA ASP A 66 -10.32 8.06 9.47
C ASP A 66 -9.29 8.42 8.39
N VAL A 67 -8.54 7.41 7.93
CA VAL A 67 -7.41 7.61 7.00
C VAL A 67 -7.64 6.83 5.73
N ASN A 68 -7.69 7.54 4.60
CA ASN A 68 -7.81 6.95 3.28
C ASN A 68 -6.57 7.27 2.44
N MET A 69 -5.89 6.26 1.96
CA MET A 69 -4.69 6.37 1.12
C MET A 69 -4.80 5.52 -0.14
N THR A 70 -4.19 6.00 -1.21
CA THR A 70 -3.98 5.23 -2.45
C THR A 70 -2.49 5.09 -2.69
N ILE A 71 -2.04 3.87 -2.90
CA ILE A 71 -0.64 3.51 -3.14
C ILE A 71 -0.51 3.04 -4.58
N PHE A 72 0.43 3.65 -5.30
CA PHE A 72 0.77 3.31 -6.68
C PHE A 72 2.10 2.55 -6.71
N TRP A 73 2.11 1.40 -7.37
CA TRP A 73 3.27 0.55 -7.46
C TRP A 73 3.36 -0.14 -8.82
N PHE A 74 4.54 -0.63 -9.17
CA PHE A 74 4.78 -1.39 -10.38
C PHE A 74 5.77 -2.54 -10.14
N ILE A 75 5.81 -3.49 -11.07
CA ILE A 75 6.68 -4.65 -11.00
C ILE A 75 8.07 -4.26 -11.51
N ASN A 76 9.07 -4.28 -10.64
CA ASN A 76 10.47 -4.01 -10.98
C ASN A 76 11.22 -5.29 -11.38
N ASP A 77 10.97 -6.40 -10.69
CA ASP A 77 11.57 -7.71 -10.97
C ASP A 77 10.48 -8.79 -11.11
N LEU A 78 10.18 -9.15 -12.36
CA LEU A 78 9.15 -10.14 -12.68
C LEU A 78 9.44 -11.52 -12.09
N LYS A 79 10.72 -11.92 -11.98
CA LYS A 79 11.09 -13.21 -11.41
C LYS A 79 10.74 -13.27 -9.94
N LYS A 80 11.14 -12.26 -9.18
CA LYS A 80 10.81 -12.17 -7.75
C LYS A 80 9.31 -12.09 -7.55
N TYR A 81 8.61 -11.27 -8.32
CA TYR A 81 7.17 -11.11 -8.24
C TYR A 81 6.40 -12.42 -8.44
N LEU A 82 6.81 -13.27 -9.39
CA LEU A 82 6.11 -14.52 -9.72
C LEU A 82 6.45 -15.69 -8.79
N PHE A 83 7.62 -15.67 -8.13
CA PHE A 83 8.14 -16.87 -7.46
C PHE A 83 8.45 -16.68 -5.97
N ARG A 84 8.40 -15.46 -5.44
CA ARG A 84 8.69 -15.19 -4.03
C ARG A 84 7.46 -15.21 -3.14
N ALA A 85 6.33 -14.78 -3.62
CA ALA A 85 5.07 -14.77 -2.88
C ALA A 85 4.01 -15.55 -3.65
N ALA A 86 3.15 -16.27 -2.95
CA ALA A 86 2.01 -16.98 -3.55
C ALA A 86 0.99 -15.98 -4.12
N ASP A 87 0.74 -14.89 -3.38
CA ASP A 87 -0.08 -13.76 -3.79
C ASP A 87 0.65 -12.45 -3.48
N PRO A 88 1.41 -11.92 -4.47
CA PRO A 88 2.15 -10.69 -4.28
C PRO A 88 1.25 -9.47 -4.06
N GLU A 89 0.08 -9.42 -4.69
CA GLU A 89 -0.84 -8.29 -4.60
C GLU A 89 -1.41 -8.20 -3.18
N LEU A 90 -1.87 -9.32 -2.62
CA LEU A 90 -2.33 -9.39 -1.23
C LEU A 90 -1.19 -9.08 -0.23
N THR A 91 0.02 -9.57 -0.50
CA THR A 91 1.18 -9.31 0.36
C THR A 91 1.51 -7.82 0.42
N VAL A 92 1.49 -7.12 -0.73
CA VAL A 92 1.71 -5.67 -0.77
C VAL A 92 0.59 -4.93 -0.06
N GLN A 93 -0.65 -5.37 -0.19
CA GLN A 93 -1.79 -4.75 0.48
C GLN A 93 -1.65 -4.84 2.01
N ILE A 94 -1.34 -6.02 2.54
CA ILE A 94 -1.13 -6.22 3.98
C ILE A 94 0.07 -5.40 4.48
N ALA A 95 1.17 -5.39 3.72
CA ALA A 95 2.35 -4.59 4.04
C ALA A 95 2.03 -3.09 4.05
N ALA A 96 1.24 -2.63 3.09
CA ALA A 96 0.81 -1.24 2.98
C ALA A 96 -0.07 -0.83 4.16
N GLU A 97 -1.05 -1.66 4.52
CA GLU A 97 -1.91 -1.42 5.68
C GLU A 97 -1.11 -1.37 6.98
N SER A 98 -0.15 -2.26 7.15
CA SER A 98 0.74 -2.29 8.31
C SER A 98 1.62 -1.04 8.39
N ALA A 99 2.19 -0.62 7.26
CA ALA A 99 3.04 0.57 7.17
C ALA A 99 2.25 1.86 7.48
N VAL A 100 1.03 1.98 6.96
CA VAL A 100 0.16 3.12 7.25
C VAL A 100 -0.19 3.17 8.72
N ARG A 101 -0.62 2.04 9.29
CA ARG A 101 -0.98 1.93 10.72
C ARG A 101 0.21 2.29 11.63
N GLU A 102 1.41 1.81 11.31
CA GLU A 102 2.62 2.12 12.08
C GLU A 102 2.94 3.62 12.05
N VAL A 103 2.91 4.25 10.88
CA VAL A 103 3.22 5.68 10.75
C VAL A 103 2.16 6.54 11.45
N ILE A 104 0.88 6.20 11.33
CA ILE A 104 -0.20 6.92 12.02
C ILE A 104 -0.09 6.77 13.53
N ALA A 105 0.22 5.57 14.04
CA ALA A 105 0.41 5.32 15.47
C ALA A 105 1.59 6.09 16.08
N GLN A 106 2.56 6.54 15.26
CA GLN A 106 3.69 7.36 15.70
C GLN A 106 3.45 8.86 15.48
N THR A 107 2.30 9.25 14.93
CA THR A 107 2.02 10.64 14.55
C THR A 107 0.92 11.21 15.43
N PRO A 108 1.12 12.37 16.10
CA PRO A 108 0.06 13.07 16.81
C PRO A 108 -1.04 13.55 15.87
N MET A 109 -2.29 13.53 16.33
CA MET A 109 -3.46 13.90 15.54
C MET A 109 -3.35 15.31 14.95
N GLU A 110 -2.84 16.28 15.70
CA GLU A 110 -2.68 17.65 15.24
C GLU A 110 -1.78 17.75 14.00
N LEU A 111 -0.66 17.01 13.98
CA LEU A 111 0.24 16.95 12.83
C LEU A 111 -0.40 16.23 11.65
N ALA A 112 -1.17 15.17 11.90
CA ALA A 112 -1.84 14.42 10.84
C ALA A 112 -2.89 15.25 10.11
N LEU A 113 -3.61 16.11 10.82
CA LEU A 113 -4.67 16.97 10.26
C LEU A 113 -4.14 18.22 9.56
N THR A 114 -2.94 18.71 9.91
CA THR A 114 -2.41 19.99 9.43
C THR A 114 -1.27 19.84 8.42
N LYS A 115 -0.06 20.23 8.82
CA LYS A 115 1.12 20.27 7.94
C LYS A 115 1.83 18.93 7.77
N GLY A 116 1.50 17.91 8.56
CA GLY A 116 2.17 16.63 8.58
C GLY A 116 1.81 15.69 7.41
N LYS A 117 0.85 16.04 6.56
CA LYS A 117 0.39 15.16 5.46
C LYS A 117 1.51 14.71 4.52
N SER A 118 2.38 15.62 4.10
CA SER A 118 3.51 15.29 3.22
C SER A 118 4.56 14.44 3.92
N GLU A 119 4.80 14.68 5.22
CA GLU A 119 5.72 13.89 6.03
C GLU A 119 5.20 12.45 6.24
N ILE A 120 3.90 12.30 6.52
CA ILE A 120 3.23 11.00 6.64
C ILE A 120 3.36 10.21 5.35
N VAL A 121 3.05 10.81 4.21
CA VAL A 121 3.15 10.19 2.88
C VAL A 121 4.57 9.67 2.63
N GLU A 122 5.58 10.48 2.92
CA GLU A 122 6.98 10.12 2.69
C GLU A 122 7.46 9.03 3.67
N LYS A 123 7.04 9.08 4.93
CA LYS A 123 7.32 8.02 5.92
C LYS A 123 6.69 6.70 5.52
N VAL A 124 5.41 6.71 5.12
CA VAL A 124 4.70 5.51 4.65
C VAL A 124 5.39 4.95 3.41
N ARG A 125 5.73 5.78 2.42
CA ARG A 125 6.41 5.34 1.20
C ARG A 125 7.74 4.66 1.52
N LYS A 126 8.57 5.25 2.37
CA LYS A 126 9.88 4.69 2.76
C LYS A 126 9.75 3.40 3.55
N LEU A 127 8.82 3.36 4.51
CA LEU A 127 8.60 2.18 5.34
C LEU A 127 8.07 1.02 4.50
N LEU A 128 7.06 1.28 3.66
CA LEU A 128 6.50 0.27 2.76
C LEU A 128 7.54 -0.26 1.77
N GLN A 129 8.35 0.61 1.16
CA GLN A 129 9.42 0.16 0.27
C GLN A 129 10.42 -0.75 1.00
N ARG A 130 10.79 -0.41 2.23
CA ARG A 130 11.68 -1.24 3.07
C ARG A 130 11.07 -2.63 3.31
N ILE A 131 9.80 -2.70 3.69
CA ILE A 131 9.09 -3.97 3.92
C ILE A 131 9.05 -4.83 2.64
N VAL A 132 8.69 -4.22 1.51
CA VAL A 132 8.62 -4.90 0.21
C VAL A 132 9.99 -5.41 -0.25
N ASP A 133 11.05 -4.63 0.02
CA ASP A 133 12.44 -5.01 -0.30
C ASP A 133 12.92 -6.17 0.60
N GLU A 134 12.57 -6.15 1.88
CA GLU A 134 12.89 -7.23 2.82
C GLU A 134 12.23 -8.56 2.40
N TYR A 135 10.97 -8.52 1.99
CA TYR A 135 10.28 -9.69 1.44
C TYR A 135 10.74 -10.07 0.03
N GLN A 136 11.54 -9.25 -0.63
CA GLN A 136 12.09 -9.49 -1.97
C GLN A 136 11.01 -9.79 -3.02
N ILE A 137 9.87 -9.14 -2.96
CA ILE A 137 8.72 -9.39 -3.84
C ILE A 137 8.96 -8.87 -5.27
N GLY A 138 9.96 -8.01 -5.48
CA GLY A 138 10.28 -7.44 -6.80
C GLY A 138 9.30 -6.36 -7.26
N ILE A 139 8.79 -5.56 -6.31
CA ILE A 139 7.86 -4.45 -6.52
C ILE A 139 8.55 -3.15 -6.12
N GLN A 140 8.22 -2.07 -6.81
CA GLN A 140 8.65 -0.72 -6.45
C GLN A 140 7.45 0.19 -6.22
N ILE A 141 7.48 0.91 -5.11
CA ILE A 141 6.46 1.90 -4.76
C ILE A 141 6.77 3.19 -5.52
N LEU A 142 5.84 3.60 -6.37
CA LEU A 142 5.98 4.80 -7.19
C LEU A 142 5.58 6.05 -6.39
N LYS A 143 4.38 6.04 -5.83
CA LYS A 143 3.77 7.16 -5.14
C LYS A 143 2.78 6.66 -4.08
N VAL A 144 2.69 7.37 -2.98
CA VAL A 144 1.62 7.27 -1.99
C VAL A 144 0.82 8.56 -2.04
N ASP A 145 -0.50 8.45 -2.06
CA ASP A 145 -1.42 9.57 -2.15
C ASP A 145 -2.40 9.54 -0.97
N LEU A 146 -2.32 10.54 -0.12
CA LEU A 146 -3.18 10.66 1.05
C LEU A 146 -4.45 11.41 0.64
N GLN A 147 -5.58 10.70 0.53
CA GLN A 147 -6.82 11.27 0.06
C GLN A 147 -7.60 11.97 1.18
N LYS A 148 -7.73 11.31 2.32
CA LYS A 148 -8.50 11.79 3.45
C LYS A 148 -7.80 11.50 4.77
N VAL A 149 -7.78 12.48 5.65
CA VAL A 149 -7.45 12.32 7.08
C VAL A 149 -8.40 13.21 7.85
N ASP A 150 -9.35 12.61 8.54
CA ASP A 150 -10.35 13.31 9.32
C ASP A 150 -10.57 12.64 10.67
N ALA A 151 -11.00 13.42 11.65
CA ALA A 151 -11.54 12.88 12.88
C ALA A 151 -12.94 12.29 12.63
N PRO A 152 -13.35 11.22 13.33
CA PRO A 152 -14.72 10.72 13.26
C PRO A 152 -15.73 11.80 13.61
N GLY A 153 -16.87 11.86 12.87
CA GLY A 153 -17.89 12.89 12.99
C GLY A 153 -18.30 13.26 14.43
N PRO A 154 -18.56 12.29 15.31
CA PRO A 154 -18.97 12.59 16.70
C PRO A 154 -17.91 13.30 17.54
N VAL A 155 -16.64 13.28 17.14
CA VAL A 155 -15.50 13.86 17.88
C VAL A 155 -15.12 15.26 17.37
N ILE A 156 -15.53 15.60 16.15
CA ILE A 156 -15.16 16.89 15.50
C ILE A 156 -15.66 18.09 16.31
N ASP A 157 -16.87 18.04 16.82
CA ASP A 157 -17.47 19.16 17.56
C ASP A 157 -16.75 19.37 18.90
N ALA A 158 -16.45 18.28 19.63
CA ALA A 158 -15.69 18.34 20.88
C ALA A 158 -14.25 18.87 20.65
N PHE A 159 -13.64 18.53 19.53
CA PHE A 159 -12.29 18.97 19.20
C PHE A 159 -12.23 20.46 18.84
N ARG A 160 -13.27 20.98 18.14
CA ARG A 160 -13.41 22.41 17.87
C ARG A 160 -13.57 23.26 19.12
N ASP A 161 -14.35 22.77 20.09
CA ASP A 161 -14.55 23.45 21.36
C ASP A 161 -13.26 23.57 22.18
N VAL A 162 -12.44 22.50 22.20
CA VAL A 162 -11.13 22.52 22.87
C VAL A 162 -10.14 23.45 22.15
N GLN A 163 -10.15 23.49 20.82
CA GLN A 163 -9.28 24.37 20.04
C GLN A 163 -9.66 25.84 20.18
N SER A 164 -10.96 26.18 20.22
CA SER A 164 -11.39 27.53 20.49
C SER A 164 -11.04 28.00 21.89
N ALA A 165 -11.19 27.14 22.89
CA ALA A 165 -10.79 27.44 24.27
C ALA A 165 -9.27 27.64 24.46
N ARG A 166 -8.43 26.98 23.62
CA ARG A 166 -6.98 27.20 23.63
C ARG A 166 -6.54 28.46 22.88
N ALA A 167 -7.33 28.89 21.88
CA ALA A 167 -7.05 30.11 21.12
C ALA A 167 -7.45 31.39 21.88
N ASP A 168 -8.33 31.27 22.88
CA ASP A 168 -8.80 32.36 23.73
C ASP A 168 -7.92 32.60 25.00
N GLN A 169 -6.84 31.81 25.18
CA GLN A 169 -5.81 31.98 26.22
C GLN A 169 -4.57 32.68 25.65
#